data_0ba85c8b7149912aef7db460e2799dba
#
_entry.id   0ba85c8b7149912aef7db460e2799dba
#
_cell.length_a   1.000
_cell.length_b   1.000
_cell.length_c   1.000
_cell.angle_alpha   90.00
_cell.angle_beta   90.00
_cell.angle_gamma   90.00
#
_symmetry.space_group_name_H-M   'P 1'
#
loop_
_entity.id
_entity.type
_entity.pdbx_description
1 polymer ?
#
loop_
_entity_poly.entity_id
_entity_poly.type
_entity_poly.pdbx_seq_one_letter_code
_entity_poly.pdbx_strand_id
1 'polypeptide(L)'
;MKHGFTFLLLVAASQAWPAWEVLSISADKQVAIYGETSTLRREANFVFAWVIYNRSTAAPDGSMSSKALNQYDCDQYQARSWEQSFFDAPMATGNRLPGRGRNLCEARDTVETGIQARCESPWLPVKRGTTGEDLLRALCVF
;
A
#
# COMPACT_ATOMS: atom_id res chain seq x y z
N MET A 1 -38.03 32.60 36.59
CA MET A 1 -37.69 31.24 36.07
C MET A 1 -36.91 31.41 34.79
N LYS A 2 -35.57 31.20 34.82
CA LYS A 2 -34.71 31.29 33.62
C LYS A 2 -34.41 29.87 33.14
N HIS A 3 -34.97 29.47 32.01
CA HIS A 3 -34.69 28.18 31.40
C HIS A 3 -33.42 28.35 30.51
N GLY A 4 -32.30 27.83 30.97
CA GLY A 4 -31.08 27.76 30.18
C GLY A 4 -31.19 26.58 29.20
N PHE A 5 -31.19 26.88 27.92
CA PHE A 5 -31.08 25.90 26.85
C PHE A 5 -29.63 25.59 26.65
N THR A 6 -29.17 24.40 27.07
CA THR A 6 -27.83 23.90 26.79
C THR A 6 -27.82 23.31 25.41
N PHE A 7 -27.19 23.97 24.45
CA PHE A 7 -26.94 23.44 23.11
C PHE A 7 -25.79 22.43 23.17
N LEU A 8 -26.13 21.15 23.00
CA LEU A 8 -25.16 20.07 22.85
C LEU A 8 -24.64 20.11 21.39
N LEU A 9 -23.43 20.62 21.16
CA LEU A 9 -22.73 20.54 19.89
C LEU A 9 -22.28 19.08 19.68
N LEU A 10 -23.00 18.34 18.85
CA LEU A 10 -22.57 17.05 18.30
C LEU A 10 -21.47 17.32 17.28
N VAL A 11 -20.23 17.15 17.69
CA VAL A 11 -19.08 17.10 16.76
C VAL A 11 -19.13 15.74 16.05
N ALA A 12 -19.66 15.72 14.84
CA ALA A 12 -19.56 14.56 13.96
C ALA A 12 -18.09 14.40 13.57
N ALA A 13 -17.41 13.45 14.18
CA ALA A 13 -16.09 13.01 13.72
C ALA A 13 -16.28 12.38 12.34
N SER A 14 -15.93 13.10 11.28
CA SER A 14 -15.83 12.56 9.94
C SER A 14 -14.68 11.54 9.94
N GLN A 15 -15.01 10.26 9.89
CA GLN A 15 -14.00 9.23 9.64
C GLN A 15 -13.52 9.42 8.21
N ALA A 16 -12.32 9.96 8.06
CA ALA A 16 -11.66 10.03 6.77
C ALA A 16 -11.34 8.58 6.35
N TRP A 17 -12.03 8.09 5.34
CA TRP A 17 -11.69 6.84 4.68
C TRP A 17 -10.33 6.99 4.01
N PRO A 18 -9.48 5.94 4.01
CA PRO A 18 -8.22 5.99 3.30
C PRO A 18 -8.46 6.37 1.84
N ALA A 19 -7.82 7.45 1.39
CA ALA A 19 -7.94 7.91 0.01
C ALA A 19 -6.99 7.09 -0.87
N TRP A 20 -7.53 6.13 -1.62
CA TRP A 20 -6.81 5.39 -2.64
C TRP A 20 -6.78 6.19 -3.94
N GLU A 21 -5.58 6.54 -4.38
CA GLU A 21 -5.35 7.27 -5.62
C GLU A 21 -4.77 6.35 -6.69
N VAL A 22 -5.22 6.50 -7.94
CA VAL A 22 -4.64 5.78 -9.08
C VAL A 22 -3.24 6.31 -9.33
N LEU A 23 -2.24 5.45 -9.18
CA LEU A 23 -0.83 5.80 -9.42
C LEU A 23 -0.35 5.34 -10.80
N SER A 24 -0.88 4.23 -11.31
CA SER A 24 -0.53 3.72 -12.64
C SER A 24 -1.61 2.79 -13.17
N ILE A 25 -1.65 2.65 -14.49
CA ILE A 25 -2.47 1.66 -15.19
C ILE A 25 -1.54 0.94 -16.18
N SER A 26 -1.61 -0.41 -16.21
CA SER A 26 -0.81 -1.19 -17.16
C SER A 26 -1.16 -0.84 -18.62
N ALA A 27 -0.21 -1.01 -19.53
CA ALA A 27 -0.38 -0.64 -20.94
C ALA A 27 -1.57 -1.37 -21.62
N ASP A 28 -1.84 -2.61 -21.20
CA ASP A 28 -2.97 -3.41 -21.64
C ASP A 28 -4.28 -3.09 -20.89
N LYS A 29 -4.24 -2.16 -19.94
CA LYS A 29 -5.36 -1.75 -19.06
C LYS A 29 -5.95 -2.89 -18.22
N GLN A 30 -5.22 -3.98 -18.05
CA GLN A 30 -5.68 -5.12 -17.25
C GLN A 30 -5.44 -4.95 -15.76
N VAL A 31 -4.52 -4.08 -15.37
CA VAL A 31 -4.19 -3.80 -13.97
C VAL A 31 -4.17 -2.30 -13.72
N ALA A 32 -4.96 -1.84 -12.77
CA ALA A 32 -4.87 -0.49 -12.20
C ALA A 32 -4.20 -0.59 -10.81
N ILE A 33 -3.26 0.31 -10.54
CA ILE A 33 -2.51 0.33 -9.30
C ILE A 33 -2.87 1.59 -8.52
N TYR A 34 -3.32 1.37 -7.30
CA TYR A 34 -3.72 2.43 -6.37
C TYR A 34 -2.73 2.50 -5.22
N GLY A 35 -2.43 3.71 -4.78
CA GLY A 35 -1.64 3.97 -3.58
C GLY A 35 -2.45 4.69 -2.52
N GLU A 36 -2.18 4.40 -1.27
CA GLU A 36 -2.74 5.13 -0.14
C GLU A 36 -1.77 6.23 0.28
N THR A 37 -1.98 7.44 -0.26
CA THR A 37 -1.06 8.56 -0.07
C THR A 37 -1.08 9.15 1.34
N SER A 38 -2.17 8.95 2.08
CA SER A 38 -2.34 9.45 3.46
C SER A 38 -1.49 8.72 4.50
N THR A 39 -1.04 7.50 4.20
CA THR A 39 -0.26 6.65 5.12
C THR A 39 1.18 6.41 4.67
N LEU A 40 1.68 7.22 3.74
CA LEU A 40 3.07 7.14 3.31
C LEU A 40 4.02 7.37 4.49
N ARG A 41 4.96 6.45 4.67
CA ARG A 41 6.04 6.60 5.62
C ARG A 41 7.35 6.80 4.87
N ARG A 42 8.05 7.88 5.20
CA ARG A 42 9.35 8.23 4.62
C ARG A 42 10.43 8.06 5.67
N GLU A 43 11.48 7.33 5.33
CA GLU A 43 12.63 7.11 6.20
C GLU A 43 13.90 7.23 5.34
N ALA A 44 14.60 8.36 5.48
CA ALA A 44 15.74 8.72 4.62
C ALA A 44 15.37 8.64 3.12
N ASN A 45 16.06 7.81 2.34
CA ASN A 45 15.78 7.56 0.92
C ASN A 45 14.70 6.48 0.66
N PHE A 46 14.10 5.95 1.72
CA PHE A 46 13.07 4.91 1.61
C PHE A 46 11.67 5.48 1.73
N VAL A 47 10.76 4.93 0.94
CA VAL A 47 9.31 5.19 1.05
C VAL A 47 8.59 3.88 1.25
N PHE A 48 7.74 3.81 2.28
CA PHE A 48 6.82 2.70 2.52
C PHE A 48 5.42 3.14 2.11
N ALA A 49 4.77 2.34 1.28
CA ALA A 49 3.43 2.62 0.79
C ALA A 49 2.58 1.36 0.73
N TRP A 50 1.33 1.49 1.16
CA TRP A 50 0.31 0.52 0.83
C TRP A 50 -0.15 0.73 -0.60
N VAL A 51 -0.17 -0.33 -1.39
CA VAL A 51 -0.64 -0.33 -2.77
C VAL A 51 -1.65 -1.45 -3.00
N ILE A 52 -2.63 -1.20 -3.88
CA ILE A 52 -3.57 -2.20 -4.37
C ILE A 52 -3.32 -2.38 -5.86
N TYR A 53 -3.09 -3.63 -6.26
CA TYR A 53 -3.09 -4.06 -7.66
C TYR A 53 -4.48 -4.60 -7.97
N ASN A 54 -5.25 -3.88 -8.74
CA ASN A 54 -6.64 -4.19 -9.08
C ASN A 54 -6.74 -4.67 -10.52
N ARG A 55 -7.27 -5.87 -10.72
CA ARG A 55 -7.40 -6.50 -12.05
C ARG A 55 -8.76 -6.22 -12.65
N SER A 56 -8.82 -6.14 -13.98
CA SER A 56 -10.08 -6.08 -14.73
C SER A 56 -10.76 -7.45 -14.82
N THR A 57 -9.98 -8.53 -14.78
CA THR A 57 -10.43 -9.93 -14.81
C THR A 57 -9.68 -10.74 -13.77
N ALA A 58 -10.34 -11.79 -13.24
CA ALA A 58 -9.72 -12.68 -12.27
C ALA A 58 -8.47 -13.37 -12.85
N ALA A 59 -7.43 -13.46 -12.02
CA ALA A 59 -6.28 -14.30 -12.32
C ALA A 59 -6.66 -15.79 -12.25
N PRO A 60 -5.83 -16.72 -12.78
CA PRO A 60 -6.11 -18.16 -12.74
C PRO A 60 -6.35 -18.73 -11.35
N ASP A 61 -5.83 -18.10 -10.31
CA ASP A 61 -6.03 -18.46 -8.90
C ASP A 61 -7.31 -17.86 -8.28
N GLY A 62 -8.11 -17.15 -9.07
CA GLY A 62 -9.34 -16.48 -8.62
C GLY A 62 -9.13 -15.09 -8.03
N SER A 63 -7.90 -14.59 -7.93
CA SER A 63 -7.66 -13.27 -7.36
C SER A 63 -8.06 -12.16 -8.33
N MET A 64 -8.83 -11.20 -7.82
CA MET A 64 -9.22 -9.96 -8.51
C MET A 64 -8.36 -8.77 -8.08
N SER A 65 -7.80 -8.83 -6.89
CA SER A 65 -6.91 -7.79 -6.39
C SER A 65 -5.89 -8.33 -5.40
N SER A 66 -4.81 -7.58 -5.21
CA SER A 66 -3.88 -7.79 -4.09
C SER A 66 -3.55 -6.47 -3.43
N LYS A 67 -3.37 -6.50 -2.10
CA LYS A 67 -2.90 -5.37 -1.29
C LYS A 67 -1.51 -5.71 -0.76
N ALA A 68 -0.57 -4.80 -0.95
CA ALA A 68 0.80 -4.99 -0.52
C ALA A 68 1.34 -3.75 0.20
N LEU A 69 2.14 -3.98 1.24
CA LEU A 69 3.03 -2.96 1.79
C LEU A 69 4.38 -3.10 1.08
N ASN A 70 4.73 -2.10 0.29
CA ASN A 70 5.98 -2.06 -0.46
C ASN A 70 6.94 -1.03 0.13
N GLN A 71 8.22 -1.32 0.04
CA GLN A 71 9.31 -0.40 0.32
C GLN A 71 10.02 -0.05 -0.99
N TYR A 72 10.19 1.23 -1.22
CA TYR A 72 10.87 1.79 -2.40
C TYR A 72 12.15 2.47 -1.95
N ASP A 73 13.25 2.18 -2.65
CA ASP A 73 14.51 2.89 -2.52
C ASP A 73 14.58 3.92 -3.64
N CYS A 74 14.39 5.18 -3.30
CA CYS A 74 14.31 6.27 -4.26
C CYS A 74 15.66 6.59 -4.92
N ASP A 75 16.76 6.33 -4.22
CA ASP A 75 18.13 6.58 -4.72
C ASP A 75 18.61 5.46 -5.64
N GLN A 76 18.38 4.20 -5.25
CA GLN A 76 18.86 3.03 -5.99
C GLN A 76 17.86 2.54 -7.04
N TYR A 77 16.69 3.14 -7.16
CA TYR A 77 15.62 2.75 -8.11
C TYR A 77 15.27 1.27 -8.00
N GLN A 78 14.95 0.82 -6.79
CA GLN A 78 14.56 -0.56 -6.52
C GLN A 78 13.41 -0.62 -5.51
N ALA A 79 12.71 -1.74 -5.49
CA ALA A 79 11.58 -1.96 -4.61
C ALA A 79 11.56 -3.39 -4.06
N ARG A 80 10.92 -3.58 -2.92
CA ARG A 80 10.61 -4.90 -2.37
C ARG A 80 9.28 -4.88 -1.63
N SER A 81 8.64 -6.05 -1.50
CA SER A 81 7.41 -6.20 -0.75
C SER A 81 7.69 -6.66 0.68
N TRP A 82 7.01 -6.05 1.65
CA TRP A 82 7.04 -6.43 3.05
C TRP A 82 5.90 -7.36 3.43
N GLU A 83 4.73 -7.05 2.89
CA GLU A 83 3.51 -7.79 3.15
C GLU A 83 2.65 -7.82 1.89
N GLN A 84 1.97 -8.93 1.64
CA GLN A 84 1.05 -9.06 0.51
C GLN A 84 -0.12 -9.95 0.88
N SER A 85 -1.31 -9.56 0.46
CA SER A 85 -2.55 -10.33 0.60
C SER A 85 -3.33 -10.29 -0.71
N PHE A 86 -4.01 -11.40 -1.03
CA PHE A 86 -4.81 -11.56 -2.26
C PHE A 86 -6.29 -11.69 -1.92
N PHE A 87 -7.15 -11.18 -2.77
CA PHE A 87 -8.59 -11.11 -2.57
C PHE A 87 -9.35 -11.52 -3.84
N ASP A 88 -10.51 -12.15 -3.66
CA ASP A 88 -11.38 -12.61 -4.74
C ASP A 88 -12.29 -11.51 -5.32
N ALA A 89 -12.23 -10.30 -4.79
CA ALA A 89 -12.97 -9.13 -5.27
C ALA A 89 -12.04 -7.93 -5.52
N PRO A 90 -12.50 -6.90 -6.27
CA PRO A 90 -11.73 -5.69 -6.52
C PRO A 90 -11.40 -4.90 -5.26
N MET A 91 -10.37 -4.05 -5.33
CA MET A 91 -9.99 -3.07 -4.31
C MET A 91 -9.73 -3.67 -2.91
N ALA A 92 -9.14 -4.87 -2.88
CA ALA A 92 -8.85 -5.61 -1.65
C ALA A 92 -10.09 -5.84 -0.78
N THR A 93 -11.23 -6.07 -1.41
CA THR A 93 -12.50 -6.44 -0.78
C THR A 93 -12.81 -7.93 -0.99
N GLY A 94 -13.95 -8.39 -0.48
CA GLY A 94 -14.32 -9.80 -0.57
C GLY A 94 -13.54 -10.68 0.38
N ASN A 95 -13.32 -11.92 -0.03
CA ASN A 95 -12.62 -12.91 0.79
C ASN A 95 -11.11 -12.87 0.53
N ARG A 96 -10.33 -12.90 1.60
CA ARG A 96 -8.88 -13.12 1.49
C ARG A 96 -8.65 -14.57 1.07
N LEU A 97 -7.83 -14.77 0.02
CA LEU A 97 -7.52 -16.09 -0.47
C LEU A 97 -6.56 -16.81 0.49
N PRO A 98 -6.93 -17.98 1.03
CA PRO A 98 -6.11 -18.72 1.97
C PRO A 98 -4.83 -19.24 1.32
N GLY A 99 -3.73 -19.29 2.06
CA GLY A 99 -2.42 -19.72 1.57
C GLY A 99 -1.73 -18.74 0.63
N ARG A 100 -2.36 -17.61 0.35
CA ARG A 100 -1.81 -16.53 -0.45
C ARG A 100 -1.55 -15.29 0.41
N GLY A 101 -0.40 -14.70 0.20
CA GLY A 101 0.04 -13.54 0.96
C GLY A 101 0.60 -13.91 2.33
N ARG A 102 1.63 -13.21 2.73
CA ARG A 102 2.35 -13.38 4.00
C ARG A 102 3.11 -12.10 4.33
N ASN A 103 3.56 -12.01 5.56
CA ASN A 103 4.57 -11.02 5.93
C ASN A 103 5.91 -11.49 5.36
N LEU A 104 6.42 -10.75 4.40
CA LEU A 104 7.67 -11.08 3.72
C LEU A 104 8.88 -10.50 4.46
N CYS A 105 8.66 -9.51 5.31
CA CYS A 105 9.67 -8.87 6.11
C CYS A 105 9.22 -8.82 7.57
N GLU A 106 10.04 -9.29 8.48
CA GLU A 106 9.86 -9.15 9.92
C GLU A 106 10.76 -8.02 10.43
N ALA A 107 10.17 -7.03 11.09
CA ALA A 107 10.92 -6.06 11.86
C ALA A 107 11.37 -6.74 13.17
N ARG A 108 12.67 -6.91 13.35
CA ARG A 108 13.23 -7.28 14.65
C ARG A 108 13.62 -6.02 15.40
N ASP A 109 12.92 -5.76 16.50
CA ASP A 109 13.40 -4.83 17.50
C ASP A 109 14.64 -5.42 18.17
N THR A 110 15.80 -4.99 17.74
CA THR A 110 17.02 -5.21 18.51
C THR A 110 17.28 -3.95 19.33
N VAL A 111 17.21 -4.09 20.63
CA VAL A 111 17.36 -3.02 21.62
C VAL A 111 18.70 -2.26 21.51
N GLU A 112 19.67 -2.78 20.77
CA GLU A 112 21.03 -2.21 20.69
C GLU A 112 21.47 -1.67 19.33
N THR A 113 20.80 -1.98 18.22
CA THR A 113 21.32 -1.65 16.87
C THR A 113 20.32 -1.08 15.89
N GLY A 114 19.13 -0.67 16.35
CA GLY A 114 18.08 -0.22 15.45
C GLY A 114 17.31 -1.37 14.79
N ILE A 115 16.26 -1.03 14.09
CA ILE A 115 15.38 -1.99 13.42
C ILE A 115 16.13 -2.66 12.27
N GLN A 116 16.58 -3.88 12.46
CA GLN A 116 17.02 -4.73 11.34
C GLN A 116 15.81 -5.47 10.78
N ALA A 117 15.34 -5.01 9.64
CA ALA A 117 14.29 -5.71 8.91
C ALA A 117 14.88 -6.98 8.25
N ARG A 118 14.38 -8.13 8.64
CA ARG A 118 14.65 -9.38 7.94
C ARG A 118 13.60 -9.56 6.85
N CYS A 119 13.99 -9.33 5.59
CA CYS A 119 13.12 -9.50 4.45
C CYS A 119 13.45 -10.77 3.68
N GLU A 120 12.45 -11.63 3.50
CA GLU A 120 12.54 -12.74 2.54
C GLU A 120 12.39 -12.26 1.09
N SER A 121 11.78 -11.07 0.89
CA SER A 121 11.63 -10.47 -0.43
C SER A 121 12.92 -9.73 -0.82
N PRO A 122 13.56 -10.11 -1.93
CA PRO A 122 14.76 -9.43 -2.40
C PRO A 122 14.42 -8.03 -2.93
N TRP A 123 15.43 -7.15 -2.93
CA TRP A 123 15.36 -5.92 -3.68
C TRP A 123 15.34 -6.22 -5.17
N LEU A 124 14.36 -5.69 -5.88
CA LEU A 124 14.20 -5.84 -7.32
C LEU A 124 14.39 -4.48 -7.99
N PRO A 125 15.24 -4.39 -9.03
CA PRO A 125 15.42 -3.15 -9.77
C PRO A 125 14.12 -2.76 -10.48
N VAL A 126 13.75 -1.49 -10.39
CA VAL A 126 12.59 -0.94 -11.09
C VAL A 126 13.00 -0.63 -12.53
N LYS A 127 12.36 -1.32 -13.48
CA LYS A 127 12.64 -1.11 -14.90
C LYS A 127 11.93 0.12 -15.44
N ARG A 128 12.62 0.87 -16.30
CA ARG A 128 12.05 2.02 -17.00
C ARG A 128 10.91 1.59 -17.95
N GLY A 129 9.91 2.45 -18.10
CA GLY A 129 8.74 2.21 -18.95
C GLY A 129 7.77 1.17 -18.40
N THR A 130 7.83 0.89 -17.10
CA THR A 130 6.93 -0.04 -16.41
C THR A 130 6.06 0.66 -15.38
N THR A 131 4.97 0.01 -14.98
CA THR A 131 4.13 0.46 -13.86
C THR A 131 4.91 0.62 -12.56
N GLY A 132 5.99 -0.16 -12.38
CA GLY A 132 6.89 -0.01 -11.24
C GLY A 132 7.62 1.34 -11.23
N GLU A 133 8.04 1.84 -12.40
CA GLU A 133 8.62 3.18 -12.51
C GLU A 133 7.60 4.26 -12.20
N ASP A 134 6.36 4.13 -12.69
CA ASP A 134 5.29 5.09 -12.40
C ASP A 134 5.05 5.20 -10.90
N LEU A 135 4.98 4.04 -10.21
CA LEU A 135 4.85 3.99 -8.76
C LEU A 135 6.02 4.67 -8.04
N LEU A 136 7.25 4.33 -8.43
CA LEU A 136 8.43 4.91 -7.81
C LEU A 136 8.47 6.42 -8.02
N ARG A 137 8.17 6.91 -9.21
CA ARG A 137 8.08 8.35 -9.50
C ARG A 137 6.99 9.03 -8.69
N ALA A 138 5.78 8.46 -8.64
CA ALA A 138 4.67 9.03 -7.88
C ALA A 138 4.94 9.09 -6.38
N LEU A 139 5.61 8.08 -5.83
CA LEU A 139 5.84 7.94 -4.40
C LEU A 139 7.14 8.60 -3.91
N CYS A 140 8.14 8.75 -4.78
CA CYS A 140 9.44 9.36 -4.46
C CYS A 140 9.52 10.86 -4.81
N VAL A 141 8.43 11.47 -5.31
CA VAL A 141 8.38 12.92 -5.53
C VAL A 141 8.34 13.63 -4.19
N PHE A 142 9.21 14.61 -4.01
CA PHE A 142 9.41 15.41 -2.80
C PHE A 142 9.03 16.85 -3.04
#